data_c82ee056c04cf0cf0c2bf1cf0e08bdaf
#
_entry.id   c82ee056c04cf0cf0c2bf1cf0e08bdaf
#
_cell.length_a   1.000
_cell.length_b   1.000
_cell.length_c   1.000
_cell.angle_alpha   90.00
_cell.angle_beta   90.00
_cell.angle_gamma   90.00
#
_symmetry.space_group_name_H-M   'P 1'
#
loop_
_entity.id
_entity.type
_entity.pdbx_description
1 polymer ?
#
loop_
_entity_poly.entity_id
_entity_poly.type
_entity_poly.pdbx_seq_one_letter_code
_entity_poly.pdbx_strand_id
1 'polypeptide(L)'
;LNINIFPLDKHSYTFPNPLYSDDQGLVAFGGDLNPNRVMIAYTNGIFPWYNEDDPILWWSPNPRYIIELDEFKVSKSLRKTINSNKFEIKFDRNFVQVMNECKKIREDKEGTWIHEEVIETYTKIHEMGFAHSFEAYYEGELVGGGYGINIGDIFCGESMFAKQSDASKVALYHL
;
A
#
# COMPACT_ATOMS: atom_id res chain seq x y z
N LEU A 1 -25.62 0.32 -19.17
CA LEU A 1 -25.25 1.30 -18.15
C LEU A 1 -24.16 2.18 -18.76
N ASN A 2 -24.43 3.47 -18.95
CA ASN A 2 -23.40 4.44 -19.31
C ASN A 2 -22.51 4.64 -18.07
N ILE A 3 -21.37 3.99 -18.04
CA ILE A 3 -20.37 4.17 -17.00
C ILE A 3 -19.65 5.49 -17.32
N ASN A 4 -20.06 6.56 -16.68
CA ASN A 4 -19.33 7.83 -16.74
C ASN A 4 -18.22 7.81 -15.68
N ILE A 5 -17.02 7.38 -16.10
CA ILE A 5 -15.81 7.55 -15.27
C ILE A 5 -15.52 9.05 -15.21
N PHE A 6 -15.40 9.58 -14.00
CA PHE A 6 -15.27 11.02 -13.78
C PHE A 6 -13.81 11.49 -13.96
N PRO A 7 -13.57 12.52 -14.80
CA PRO A 7 -12.27 13.19 -14.83
C PRO A 7 -12.11 14.04 -13.55
N LEU A 8 -10.98 13.90 -12.86
CA LEU A 8 -10.65 14.74 -11.71
C LEU A 8 -9.93 16.01 -12.17
N ASP A 9 -10.37 17.15 -11.64
CA ASP A 9 -9.71 18.43 -11.80
C ASP A 9 -8.46 18.50 -10.88
N LYS A 10 -7.39 19.12 -11.36
CA LYS A 10 -6.17 19.34 -10.57
C LYS A 10 -6.35 20.37 -9.46
N HIS A 11 -7.35 21.24 -9.56
CA HIS A 11 -7.61 22.34 -8.60
C HIS A 11 -8.58 21.97 -7.48
N SER A 12 -9.23 20.84 -7.55
CA SER A 12 -10.19 20.33 -6.56
C SER A 12 -9.83 18.93 -6.11
N TYR A 13 -9.89 18.67 -4.80
CA TYR A 13 -9.65 17.33 -4.23
C TYR A 13 -10.93 16.53 -3.99
N THR A 14 -12.05 16.96 -4.60
CA THR A 14 -13.32 16.24 -4.53
C THR A 14 -13.27 14.96 -5.35
N PHE A 15 -13.79 13.87 -4.78
CA PHE A 15 -14.01 12.60 -5.47
C PHE A 15 -15.53 12.36 -5.66
N PRO A 16 -15.95 11.67 -6.73
CA PRO A 16 -17.31 11.17 -6.82
C PRO A 16 -17.54 10.11 -5.73
N ASN A 17 -18.79 9.87 -5.39
CA ASN A 17 -19.13 8.84 -4.41
C ASN A 17 -18.67 7.45 -4.96
N PRO A 18 -17.84 6.69 -4.22
CA PRO A 18 -17.34 5.39 -4.66
C PRO A 18 -18.43 4.34 -4.92
N LEU A 19 -19.64 4.54 -4.41
CA LEU A 19 -20.80 3.69 -4.74
C LEU A 19 -21.21 3.78 -6.23
N TYR A 20 -20.72 4.77 -6.97
CA TYR A 20 -20.93 4.93 -8.41
C TYR A 20 -19.75 4.43 -9.26
N SER A 21 -18.81 3.68 -8.66
CA SER A 21 -17.76 2.99 -9.41
C SER A 21 -18.33 2.03 -10.43
N ASP A 22 -17.54 1.70 -11.44
CA ASP A 22 -17.89 0.65 -12.40
C ASP A 22 -17.86 -0.76 -11.75
N ASP A 23 -18.17 -1.79 -12.54
CA ASP A 23 -18.19 -3.19 -12.06
C ASP A 23 -16.79 -3.70 -11.62
N GLN A 24 -15.71 -3.01 -11.99
CA GLN A 24 -14.35 -3.31 -11.58
C GLN A 24 -13.90 -2.48 -10.38
N GLY A 25 -14.66 -1.46 -9.99
CA GLY A 25 -14.35 -0.55 -8.90
C GLY A 25 -13.61 0.72 -9.33
N LEU A 26 -13.55 1.04 -10.64
CA LEU A 26 -12.97 2.29 -11.12
C LEU A 26 -13.91 3.45 -10.81
N VAL A 27 -13.41 4.44 -10.07
CA VAL A 27 -14.17 5.61 -9.59
C VAL A 27 -13.94 6.84 -10.46
N ALA A 28 -12.66 7.11 -10.78
CA ALA A 28 -12.26 8.33 -11.46
C ALA A 28 -10.90 8.15 -12.16
N PHE A 29 -10.54 9.12 -13.01
CA PHE A 29 -9.22 9.20 -13.64
C PHE A 29 -8.69 10.64 -13.64
N GLY A 30 -7.37 10.78 -13.78
CA GLY A 30 -6.68 12.09 -13.82
C GLY A 30 -6.45 12.68 -12.42
N GLY A 31 -6.48 14.02 -12.31
CA GLY A 31 -6.04 14.72 -11.12
C GLY A 31 -4.51 14.77 -11.01
N ASP A 32 -4.00 14.60 -9.78
CA ASP A 32 -2.58 14.52 -9.43
C ASP A 32 -2.37 13.63 -8.20
N LEU A 33 -1.12 13.30 -7.90
CA LEU A 33 -0.74 12.58 -6.68
C LEU A 33 -0.37 13.54 -5.51
N ASN A 34 -0.99 14.72 -5.44
CA ASN A 34 -0.79 15.56 -4.26
C ASN A 34 -1.11 14.78 -2.98
N PRO A 35 -0.23 14.78 -1.95
CA PRO A 35 -0.45 14.03 -0.71
C PRO A 35 -1.82 14.25 -0.07
N ASN A 36 -2.33 15.49 -0.08
CA ASN A 36 -3.65 15.78 0.48
C ASN A 36 -4.78 15.12 -0.32
N ARG A 37 -4.68 15.09 -1.67
CA ARG A 37 -5.64 14.38 -2.51
C ARG A 37 -5.61 12.89 -2.22
N VAL A 38 -4.42 12.29 -2.12
CA VAL A 38 -4.27 10.88 -1.80
C VAL A 38 -4.89 10.56 -0.44
N MET A 39 -4.62 11.37 0.58
CA MET A 39 -5.22 11.19 1.92
C MET A 39 -6.75 11.32 1.90
N ILE A 40 -7.31 12.29 1.16
CA ILE A 40 -8.76 12.41 0.98
C ILE A 40 -9.33 11.18 0.25
N ALA A 41 -8.64 10.64 -0.75
CA ALA A 41 -9.04 9.41 -1.41
C ALA A 41 -9.14 8.25 -0.39
N TYR A 42 -8.09 8.00 0.39
CA TYR A 42 -8.08 6.92 1.38
C TYR A 42 -9.18 7.06 2.44
N THR A 43 -9.47 8.28 2.92
CA THR A 43 -10.58 8.51 3.87
C THR A 43 -11.95 8.22 3.26
N ASN A 44 -12.07 8.13 1.94
CA ASN A 44 -13.28 7.75 1.21
C ASN A 44 -13.22 6.31 0.66
N GLY A 45 -12.23 5.51 1.07
CA GLY A 45 -12.06 4.13 0.61
C GLY A 45 -11.55 4.01 -0.84
N ILE A 46 -10.99 5.09 -1.39
CA ILE A 46 -10.46 5.20 -2.75
C ILE A 46 -8.94 5.17 -2.69
N PHE A 47 -8.28 4.54 -3.66
CA PHE A 47 -6.83 4.51 -3.76
C PHE A 47 -6.37 4.65 -5.23
N PRO A 48 -5.17 5.21 -5.49
CA PRO A 48 -4.59 5.26 -6.83
C PRO A 48 -3.93 3.93 -7.19
N TRP A 49 -4.18 3.44 -8.41
CA TRP A 49 -3.47 2.30 -8.98
C TRP A 49 -3.49 2.38 -10.50
N TYR A 50 -2.33 2.54 -11.12
CA TYR A 50 -2.16 2.75 -12.56
C TYR A 50 -0.72 2.45 -12.99
N ASN A 51 -0.47 2.20 -14.28
CA ASN A 51 0.89 2.05 -14.81
C ASN A 51 1.48 3.42 -15.16
N GLU A 52 2.80 3.53 -15.25
CA GLU A 52 3.52 4.79 -15.45
C GLU A 52 3.07 5.57 -16.70
N ASP A 53 2.71 4.88 -17.78
CA ASP A 53 2.23 5.48 -19.03
C ASP A 53 0.72 5.75 -19.06
N ASP A 54 -0.02 5.31 -18.05
CA ASP A 54 -1.46 5.50 -17.96
C ASP A 54 -1.81 6.81 -17.23
N PRO A 55 -2.99 7.40 -17.45
CA PRO A 55 -3.50 8.43 -16.57
C PRO A 55 -3.67 7.87 -15.15
N ILE A 56 -3.58 8.71 -14.13
CA ILE A 56 -3.86 8.29 -12.76
C ILE A 56 -5.28 7.72 -12.69
N LEU A 57 -5.42 6.48 -12.23
CA LEU A 57 -6.69 5.80 -12.05
C LEU A 57 -6.97 5.63 -10.55
N TRP A 58 -8.22 5.89 -10.15
CA TRP A 58 -8.67 5.87 -8.76
C TRP A 58 -9.72 4.79 -8.57
N TRP A 59 -9.50 3.90 -7.59
CA TRP A 59 -10.25 2.67 -7.42
C TRP A 59 -10.90 2.55 -6.06
N SER A 60 -12.08 1.95 -6.04
CA SER A 60 -12.79 1.51 -4.83
C SER A 60 -13.57 0.23 -5.13
N PRO A 61 -12.91 -0.93 -5.19
CA PRO A 61 -13.57 -2.20 -5.51
C PRO A 61 -14.56 -2.63 -4.42
N ASN A 62 -15.67 -3.23 -4.85
CA ASN A 62 -16.66 -3.82 -3.97
C ASN A 62 -16.98 -5.25 -4.47
N PRO A 63 -16.73 -6.32 -3.67
CA PRO A 63 -16.33 -6.28 -2.25
C PRO A 63 -14.87 -5.87 -2.01
N ARG A 64 -14.59 -5.29 -0.85
CA ARG A 64 -13.25 -5.00 -0.36
C ARG A 64 -12.75 -6.14 0.53
N TYR A 65 -11.58 -6.69 0.24
CA TYR A 65 -10.94 -7.67 1.10
C TYR A 65 -10.33 -6.99 2.33
N ILE A 66 -10.62 -7.53 3.50
CA ILE A 66 -10.08 -7.06 4.78
C ILE A 66 -9.55 -8.24 5.59
N ILE A 67 -8.70 -7.95 6.57
CA ILE A 67 -8.26 -8.88 7.61
C ILE A 67 -8.69 -8.28 8.94
N GLU A 68 -9.64 -8.92 9.61
CA GLU A 68 -9.97 -8.60 11.00
C GLU A 68 -8.82 -9.06 11.90
N LEU A 69 -8.38 -8.21 12.84
CA LEU A 69 -7.17 -8.49 13.63
C LEU A 69 -7.29 -9.73 14.50
N ASP A 70 -8.48 -10.02 15.01
CA ASP A 70 -8.79 -11.22 15.81
C ASP A 70 -8.94 -12.50 14.96
N GLU A 71 -9.12 -12.35 13.64
CA GLU A 71 -9.18 -13.45 12.68
C GLU A 71 -7.85 -13.73 11.96
N PHE A 72 -6.79 -12.99 12.29
CA PHE A 72 -5.48 -13.15 11.65
C PHE A 72 -4.88 -14.54 11.91
N LYS A 73 -4.92 -15.40 10.89
CA LYS A 73 -4.49 -16.81 11.00
C LYS A 73 -2.98 -16.97 10.82
N VAL A 74 -2.32 -17.43 11.85
CA VAL A 74 -0.90 -17.76 11.84
C VAL A 74 -0.72 -19.27 11.68
N SER A 75 -0.13 -19.72 10.55
CA SER A 75 0.17 -21.14 10.33
C SER A 75 1.18 -21.66 11.35
N LYS A 76 1.20 -23.01 11.56
CA LYS A 76 2.18 -23.65 12.48
C LYS A 76 3.63 -23.34 12.09
N SER A 77 3.96 -23.33 10.79
CA SER A 77 5.30 -23.00 10.29
C SER A 77 5.66 -21.54 10.56
N LEU A 78 4.76 -20.59 10.26
CA LEU A 78 4.99 -19.17 10.55
C LEU A 78 5.15 -18.92 12.06
N ARG A 79 4.34 -19.57 12.92
CA ARG A 79 4.48 -19.50 14.38
C ARG A 79 5.85 -19.97 14.85
N LYS A 80 6.39 -21.03 14.24
CA LYS A 80 7.76 -21.50 14.54
C LYS A 80 8.80 -20.44 14.16
N THR A 81 8.66 -19.79 13.01
CA THR A 81 9.57 -18.73 12.56
C THR A 81 9.49 -17.51 13.49
N ILE A 82 8.29 -17.07 13.89
CA ILE A 82 8.09 -15.98 14.85
C ILE A 82 8.77 -16.30 16.17
N ASN A 83 8.50 -17.48 16.75
CA ASN A 83 9.04 -17.88 18.06
C ASN A 83 10.56 -18.11 18.04
N SER A 84 11.18 -18.29 16.87
CA SER A 84 12.64 -18.43 16.77
C SER A 84 13.39 -17.12 16.95
N ASN A 85 12.70 -15.97 16.95
CA ASN A 85 13.28 -14.63 16.98
C ASN A 85 14.37 -14.42 15.91
N LYS A 86 14.21 -15.07 14.76
CA LYS A 86 15.18 -15.01 13.65
C LYS A 86 15.35 -13.59 13.13
N PHE A 87 14.27 -12.83 13.05
CA PHE A 87 14.25 -11.49 12.47
C PHE A 87 14.12 -10.42 13.55
N GLU A 88 14.92 -9.36 13.46
CA GLU A 88 14.71 -8.12 14.19
C GLU A 88 13.62 -7.30 13.46
N ILE A 89 12.53 -6.94 14.16
CA ILE A 89 11.43 -6.18 13.58
C ILE A 89 11.56 -4.71 13.96
N LYS A 90 11.44 -3.85 12.94
CA LYS A 90 11.44 -2.39 13.08
C LYS A 90 10.25 -1.81 12.33
N PHE A 91 9.88 -0.58 12.71
CA PHE A 91 8.87 0.23 12.03
C PHE A 91 9.49 1.57 11.66
N ASP A 92 9.14 2.07 10.48
CA ASP A 92 9.50 3.41 10.00
C ASP A 92 11.01 3.74 10.00
N ARG A 93 11.86 2.71 9.97
CA ARG A 93 13.31 2.92 9.98
C ARG A 93 13.86 3.32 8.61
N ASN A 94 13.34 2.69 7.55
CA ASN A 94 13.82 2.87 6.18
C ASN A 94 12.65 2.84 5.16
N PHE A 95 11.64 3.69 5.36
CA PHE A 95 10.41 3.70 4.55
C PHE A 95 10.68 3.70 3.04
N VAL A 96 11.53 4.62 2.55
CA VAL A 96 11.88 4.73 1.12
C VAL A 96 12.58 3.45 0.62
N GLN A 97 13.46 2.84 1.44
CA GLN A 97 14.11 1.59 1.08
C GLN A 97 13.10 0.45 0.94
N VAL A 98 12.11 0.38 1.82
CA VAL A 98 11.02 -0.61 1.75
C VAL A 98 10.24 -0.45 0.46
N MET A 99 9.87 0.78 0.06
CA MET A 99 9.17 1.04 -1.20
C MET A 99 10.00 0.60 -2.41
N ASN A 100 11.30 0.95 -2.43
CA ASN A 100 12.23 0.54 -3.50
C ASN A 100 12.39 -0.98 -3.60
N GLU A 101 12.43 -1.70 -2.48
CA GLU A 101 12.49 -3.16 -2.51
C GLU A 101 11.16 -3.78 -3.01
N CYS A 102 10.03 -3.18 -2.67
CA CYS A 102 8.73 -3.57 -3.22
C CYS A 102 8.66 -3.33 -4.74
N LYS A 103 9.20 -2.20 -5.22
CA LYS A 103 9.31 -1.87 -6.66
C LYS A 103 10.11 -2.95 -7.40
N LYS A 104 11.33 -3.24 -6.96
CA LYS A 104 12.26 -4.20 -7.60
C LYS A 104 11.64 -5.59 -7.81
N ILE A 105 10.98 -6.14 -6.79
CA ILE A 105 10.38 -7.49 -6.89
C ILE A 105 9.25 -7.55 -7.93
N ARG A 106 8.59 -6.41 -8.20
CA ARG A 106 7.51 -6.32 -9.19
C ARG A 106 8.04 -6.09 -10.60
N GLU A 107 9.06 -5.24 -10.76
CA GLU A 107 9.70 -4.97 -12.06
C GLU A 107 10.19 -6.24 -12.74
N ASP A 108 10.71 -7.20 -11.97
CA ASP A 108 11.20 -8.49 -12.47
C ASP A 108 10.10 -9.41 -13.04
N LYS A 109 8.80 -9.08 -12.85
CA LYS A 109 7.69 -9.96 -13.21
C LYS A 109 6.78 -9.41 -14.32
N GLU A 110 6.11 -8.30 -14.07
CA GLU A 110 5.03 -7.80 -14.95
C GLU A 110 4.98 -6.26 -15.02
N GLY A 111 6.02 -5.59 -14.59
CA GLY A 111 6.02 -4.14 -14.37
C GLY A 111 5.54 -3.76 -12.98
N THR A 112 5.67 -2.48 -12.65
CA THR A 112 5.30 -1.98 -11.32
C THR A 112 4.50 -0.68 -11.42
N TRP A 113 3.50 -0.56 -10.56
CA TRP A 113 2.80 0.70 -10.33
C TRP A 113 3.55 1.62 -9.34
N ILE A 114 4.63 1.11 -8.71
CA ILE A 114 5.47 1.88 -7.77
C ILE A 114 6.57 2.61 -8.57
N HIS A 115 6.19 3.64 -9.30
CA HIS A 115 7.12 4.52 -10.01
C HIS A 115 7.57 5.69 -9.12
N GLU A 116 8.49 6.56 -9.61
CA GLU A 116 9.13 7.59 -8.79
C GLU A 116 8.13 8.58 -8.17
N GLU A 117 7.11 9.03 -8.92
CA GLU A 117 6.09 9.95 -8.39
C GLU A 117 5.30 9.35 -7.23
N VAL A 118 5.03 8.03 -7.28
CA VAL A 118 4.39 7.30 -6.17
C VAL A 118 5.31 7.27 -4.95
N ILE A 119 6.60 6.96 -5.14
CA ILE A 119 7.58 6.95 -4.05
C ILE A 119 7.68 8.32 -3.38
N GLU A 120 7.80 9.39 -4.17
CA GLU A 120 7.86 10.77 -3.66
C GLU A 120 6.59 11.14 -2.87
N THR A 121 5.42 10.80 -3.41
CA THR A 121 4.14 11.11 -2.77
C THR A 121 3.97 10.37 -1.45
N TYR A 122 4.22 9.06 -1.42
CA TYR A 122 4.06 8.26 -0.21
C TYR A 122 5.14 8.58 0.82
N THR A 123 6.33 9.02 0.40
CA THR A 123 7.36 9.56 1.32
C THR A 123 6.85 10.83 2.02
N LYS A 124 6.23 11.75 1.29
CA LYS A 124 5.60 12.95 1.90
C LYS A 124 4.47 12.57 2.86
N ILE A 125 3.65 11.57 2.52
CA ILE A 125 2.60 11.08 3.41
C ILE A 125 3.20 10.42 4.65
N HIS A 126 4.34 9.74 4.53
CA HIS A 126 5.10 9.22 5.65
C HIS A 126 5.62 10.35 6.56
N GLU A 127 6.21 11.40 6.01
CA GLU A 127 6.64 12.61 6.75
C GLU A 127 5.46 13.31 7.46
N MET A 128 4.24 13.22 6.90
CA MET A 128 3.02 13.69 7.55
C MET A 128 2.51 12.78 8.68
N GLY A 129 3.10 11.59 8.86
CA GLY A 129 2.75 10.62 9.89
C GLY A 129 1.55 9.71 9.56
N PHE A 130 1.21 9.54 8.28
CA PHE A 130 0.09 8.69 7.84
C PHE A 130 0.52 7.44 7.08
N ALA A 131 1.68 7.43 6.43
CA ALA A 131 2.22 6.22 5.80
C ALA A 131 3.29 5.61 6.70
N HIS A 132 3.30 4.28 6.83
CA HIS A 132 4.19 3.55 7.72
C HIS A 132 4.78 2.33 7.03
N SER A 133 6.01 1.96 7.41
CA SER A 133 6.63 0.71 7.01
C SER A 133 6.78 -0.25 8.20
N PHE A 134 6.72 -1.54 7.89
CA PHE A 134 7.07 -2.63 8.79
C PHE A 134 8.21 -3.44 8.15
N GLU A 135 9.23 -3.76 8.91
CA GLU A 135 10.54 -4.16 8.42
C GLU A 135 11.08 -5.36 9.19
N ALA A 136 11.62 -6.35 8.47
CA ALA A 136 12.32 -7.48 9.04
C ALA A 136 13.79 -7.42 8.64
N TYR A 137 14.66 -7.42 9.65
CA TYR A 137 16.11 -7.44 9.49
C TYR A 137 16.68 -8.80 9.90
N TYR A 138 17.69 -9.25 9.18
CA TYR A 138 18.49 -10.43 9.52
C TYR A 138 19.97 -10.08 9.36
N GLU A 139 20.76 -10.25 10.41
CA GLU A 139 22.20 -9.88 10.44
C GLU A 139 22.46 -8.42 10.01
N GLY A 140 21.54 -7.52 10.37
CA GLY A 140 21.62 -6.10 10.03
C GLY A 140 21.08 -5.72 8.64
N GLU A 141 20.78 -6.69 7.80
CA GLU A 141 20.25 -6.47 6.43
C GLU A 141 18.73 -6.48 6.40
N LEU A 142 18.13 -5.57 5.63
CA LEU A 142 16.69 -5.53 5.37
C LEU A 142 16.30 -6.67 4.42
N VAL A 143 15.63 -7.70 4.95
CA VAL A 143 15.32 -8.95 4.23
C VAL A 143 13.84 -9.16 3.95
N GLY A 144 12.97 -8.29 4.44
CA GLY A 144 11.54 -8.33 4.15
C GLY A 144 10.82 -7.19 4.84
N GLY A 145 9.59 -6.94 4.42
CA GLY A 145 8.75 -5.88 4.97
C GLY A 145 7.64 -5.46 4.02
N GLY A 146 7.02 -4.35 4.33
CA GLY A 146 5.99 -3.73 3.52
C GLY A 146 5.67 -2.35 4.03
N TYR A 147 4.76 -1.69 3.33
CA TYR A 147 4.29 -0.36 3.70
C TYR A 147 2.79 -0.21 3.45
N GLY A 148 2.21 0.80 4.03
CA GLY A 148 0.80 1.14 3.87
C GLY A 148 0.46 2.47 4.51
N ILE A 149 -0.83 2.81 4.43
CA ILE A 149 -1.40 4.04 4.97
C ILE A 149 -2.29 3.72 6.16
N ASN A 150 -2.14 4.46 7.25
CA ASN A 150 -2.99 4.37 8.42
C ASN A 150 -4.11 5.41 8.36
N ILE A 151 -5.36 4.96 8.46
CA ILE A 151 -6.56 5.80 8.51
C ILE A 151 -7.38 5.40 9.74
N GLY A 152 -7.25 6.17 10.82
CA GLY A 152 -7.89 5.80 12.08
C GLY A 152 -7.45 4.42 12.56
N ASP A 153 -8.38 3.49 12.71
CA ASP A 153 -8.13 2.12 13.16
C ASP A 153 -7.86 1.12 12.00
N ILE A 154 -7.67 1.63 10.77
CA ILE A 154 -7.46 0.81 9.57
C ILE A 154 -6.06 1.02 9.03
N PHE A 155 -5.31 -0.07 8.82
CA PHE A 155 -4.08 -0.06 8.05
C PHE A 155 -4.33 -0.56 6.63
N CYS A 156 -4.18 0.32 5.64
CA CYS A 156 -4.30 -0.01 4.22
C CYS A 156 -2.93 -0.48 3.70
N GLY A 157 -2.70 -1.80 3.67
CA GLY A 157 -1.46 -2.37 3.15
C GLY A 157 -1.35 -2.20 1.63
N GLU A 158 -0.23 -1.68 1.16
CA GLU A 158 0.01 -1.33 -0.25
C GLU A 158 0.86 -2.40 -0.95
N SER A 159 2.03 -2.68 -0.42
CA SER A 159 2.93 -3.66 -0.99
C SER A 159 3.84 -4.28 0.04
N MET A 160 4.31 -5.50 -0.27
CA MET A 160 5.28 -6.23 0.56
C MET A 160 6.34 -6.88 -0.30
N PHE A 161 7.52 -7.09 0.28
CA PHE A 161 8.62 -7.86 -0.32
C PHE A 161 9.23 -8.83 0.68
N ALA A 162 9.85 -9.90 0.20
CA ALA A 162 10.61 -10.84 1.02
C ALA A 162 11.81 -11.38 0.25
N LYS A 163 13.03 -11.15 0.75
CA LYS A 163 14.29 -11.76 0.29
C LYS A 163 14.56 -13.08 1.00
N GLN A 164 13.99 -13.25 2.20
CA GLN A 164 14.04 -14.49 2.96
C GLN A 164 12.62 -14.99 3.26
N SER A 165 12.48 -16.32 3.29
CA SER A 165 11.19 -16.96 3.60
C SER A 165 10.60 -16.43 4.91
N ASP A 166 9.30 -16.11 4.88
CA ASP A 166 8.49 -15.60 5.99
C ASP A 166 8.84 -14.19 6.49
N ALA A 167 9.92 -13.54 6.02
CA ALA A 167 10.37 -12.25 6.58
C ALA A 167 9.27 -11.18 6.58
N SER A 168 8.61 -10.95 5.45
CA SER A 168 7.50 -9.97 5.38
C SER A 168 6.28 -10.37 6.22
N LYS A 169 5.98 -11.68 6.31
CA LYS A 169 4.86 -12.18 7.11
C LYS A 169 5.11 -12.05 8.60
N VAL A 170 6.37 -12.24 9.04
CA VAL A 170 6.76 -12.03 10.44
C VAL A 170 6.67 -10.55 10.77
N ALA A 171 7.15 -9.66 9.89
CA ALA A 171 7.02 -8.22 10.11
C ALA A 171 5.54 -7.77 10.16
N LEU A 172 4.70 -8.25 9.22
CA LEU A 172 3.25 -7.98 9.21
C LEU A 172 2.53 -8.50 10.47
N TYR A 173 2.97 -9.64 11.04
CA TYR A 173 2.40 -10.17 12.28
C TYR A 173 2.60 -9.24 13.48
N HIS A 174 3.66 -8.44 13.48
CA HIS A 174 4.00 -7.52 14.56
C HIS A 174 3.42 -6.10 14.36
N LEU A 175 2.85 -5.83 13.16
CA LEU A 175 2.13 -4.60 12.89
C LEU A 175 0.81 -4.58 13.66
#